data_cda1576865c960e10fca6add6c8bb62e
#
_entry.id   cda1576865c960e10fca6add6c8bb62e
#
_cell.length_a   1.000
_cell.length_b   1.000
_cell.length_c   1.000
_cell.angle_alpha   90.00
_cell.angle_beta   90.00
_cell.angle_gamma   90.00
#
_symmetry.space_group_name_H-M   'P 1'
#
loop_
_entity.id
_entity.type
_entity.pdbx_description
1 polymer ?
#
loop_
_entity_poly.entity_id
_entity_poly.type
_entity_poly.pdbx_seq_one_letter_code
_entity_poly.pdbx_strand_id
1 'polypeptide(L)'
;ATWTVFFDKKVRDYAVEKNLHFLYGGAVVALLTTMFFLFLQNIFYLLYFAFNVFHVTRQSVGIYSLFTKNEVEKKFQILVVYYCNMAVATAVVAYLMLGAIDKNMAFNMGAVYLLLASIITVYQYKKYHNLENALTTLTGLVIFAPSFFVDKPLHAILAGVTMHYSQYLCITLKLYLAKK
;
A
#
# COMPACT_ATOMS: atom_id res chain seq x y z
N ALA A 1 -6.81 -13.31 2.04
CA ALA A 1 -8.02 -12.67 2.62
C ALA A 1 -9.14 -12.48 1.59
N THR A 2 -8.84 -12.11 0.35
CA THR A 2 -9.87 -11.83 -0.67
C THR A 2 -10.65 -13.09 -1.09
N TRP A 3 -10.02 -14.26 -1.12
CA TRP A 3 -10.67 -15.51 -1.52
C TRP A 3 -11.64 -16.05 -0.47
N THR A 4 -11.46 -15.74 0.82
CA THR A 4 -12.37 -16.18 1.88
C THR A 4 -13.76 -15.57 1.75
N VAL A 5 -13.86 -14.40 1.10
CA VAL A 5 -15.13 -13.71 0.84
C VAL A 5 -16.01 -14.52 -0.11
N PHE A 6 -15.42 -15.27 -1.07
CA PHE A 6 -16.17 -16.12 -1.98
C PHE A 6 -16.73 -17.40 -1.34
N PHE A 7 -16.29 -17.76 -0.13
CA PHE A 7 -16.87 -18.86 0.64
C PHE A 7 -18.12 -18.42 1.41
N ASP A 8 -18.35 -17.11 1.58
CA ASP A 8 -19.58 -16.60 2.16
C ASP A 8 -20.73 -16.73 1.15
N LYS A 9 -21.79 -17.44 1.56
CA LYS A 9 -22.97 -17.69 0.71
C LYS A 9 -23.61 -16.39 0.22
N LYS A 10 -23.74 -15.37 1.09
CA LYS A 10 -24.35 -14.08 0.73
C LYS A 10 -23.55 -13.33 -0.35
N VAL A 11 -22.22 -13.37 -0.26
CA VAL A 11 -21.35 -12.74 -1.26
C VAL A 11 -21.40 -13.48 -2.58
N ARG A 12 -21.47 -14.81 -2.55
CA ARG A 12 -21.61 -15.63 -3.75
C ARG A 12 -22.96 -15.41 -4.43
N ASP A 13 -24.05 -15.38 -3.65
CA ASP A 13 -25.39 -15.12 -4.18
C ASP A 13 -25.45 -13.70 -4.81
N TYR A 14 -24.86 -12.69 -4.17
CA TYR A 14 -24.73 -11.35 -4.73
C TYR A 14 -23.89 -11.32 -6.02
N ALA A 15 -22.78 -12.06 -6.07
CA ALA A 15 -21.96 -12.15 -7.27
C ALA A 15 -22.68 -12.83 -8.43
N VAL A 16 -23.52 -13.82 -8.16
CA VAL A 16 -24.39 -14.47 -9.18
C VAL A 16 -25.49 -13.51 -9.65
N GLU A 17 -26.12 -12.78 -8.75
CA GLU A 17 -27.12 -11.76 -9.09
C GLU A 17 -26.54 -10.63 -9.95
N LYS A 18 -25.30 -10.22 -9.66
CA LYS A 18 -24.57 -9.16 -10.39
C LYS A 18 -23.50 -9.73 -11.34
N ASN A 19 -23.77 -10.89 -11.94
CA ASN A 19 -22.84 -11.61 -12.82
C ASN A 19 -22.25 -10.75 -13.93
N LEU A 20 -23.03 -9.82 -14.50
CA LEU A 20 -22.61 -8.90 -15.55
C LEU A 20 -21.44 -8.01 -15.07
N HIS A 21 -21.48 -7.52 -13.83
CA HIS A 21 -20.42 -6.69 -13.26
C HIS A 21 -19.20 -7.51 -12.81
N PHE A 22 -19.43 -8.66 -12.20
CA PHE A 22 -18.34 -9.47 -11.64
C PHE A 22 -17.64 -10.33 -12.69
N LEU A 23 -18.37 -10.97 -13.60
CA LEU A 23 -17.79 -11.86 -14.60
C LEU A 23 -17.31 -11.07 -15.81
N TYR A 24 -18.20 -10.31 -16.45
CA TYR A 24 -17.86 -9.57 -17.67
C TYR A 24 -16.98 -8.36 -17.37
N GLY A 25 -17.24 -7.62 -16.29
CA GLY A 25 -16.39 -6.53 -15.83
C GLY A 25 -14.97 -7.01 -15.53
N GLY A 26 -14.85 -8.12 -14.80
CA GLY A 26 -13.57 -8.75 -14.51
C GLY A 26 -12.84 -9.22 -15.77
N ALA A 27 -13.53 -9.85 -16.71
CA ALA A 27 -12.97 -10.30 -17.97
C ALA A 27 -12.49 -9.12 -18.85
N VAL A 28 -13.27 -8.03 -18.93
CA VAL A 28 -12.88 -6.82 -19.67
C VAL A 28 -11.64 -6.18 -19.03
N VAL A 29 -11.60 -6.05 -17.70
CA VAL A 29 -10.43 -5.51 -17.01
C VAL A 29 -9.20 -6.39 -17.25
N ALA A 30 -9.34 -7.72 -17.17
CA ALA A 30 -8.23 -8.64 -17.44
C ALA A 30 -7.72 -8.51 -18.87
N LEU A 31 -8.62 -8.43 -19.86
CA LEU A 31 -8.27 -8.25 -21.27
C LEU A 31 -7.54 -6.92 -21.49
N LEU A 32 -8.09 -5.81 -21.01
CA LEU A 32 -7.46 -4.49 -21.12
C LEU A 32 -6.08 -4.46 -20.46
N THR A 33 -5.97 -5.01 -19.24
CA THR A 33 -4.70 -5.10 -18.51
C THR A 33 -3.66 -5.88 -19.30
N THR A 34 -4.06 -7.03 -19.90
CA THR A 34 -3.19 -7.83 -20.74
C THR A 34 -2.76 -7.07 -22.00
N MET A 35 -3.67 -6.37 -22.66
CA MET A 35 -3.35 -5.55 -23.84
C MET A 35 -2.38 -4.41 -23.47
N PHE A 36 -2.61 -3.69 -22.37
CA PHE A 36 -1.68 -2.66 -21.91
C PHE A 36 -0.30 -3.24 -21.58
N PHE A 37 -0.24 -4.41 -20.94
CA PHE A 37 1.02 -5.09 -20.65
C PHE A 37 1.79 -5.47 -21.93
N LEU A 38 1.10 -6.00 -22.93
CA LEU A 38 1.74 -6.47 -24.17
C LEU A 38 2.18 -5.34 -25.11
N PHE A 39 1.39 -4.27 -25.22
CA PHE A 39 1.62 -3.22 -26.21
C PHE A 39 2.20 -1.93 -25.64
N LEU A 40 1.97 -1.63 -24.35
CA LEU A 40 2.34 -0.38 -23.68
C LEU A 40 2.98 -0.66 -22.32
N GLN A 41 3.98 -1.53 -22.28
CA GLN A 41 4.57 -2.06 -21.04
C GLN A 41 5.00 -0.97 -20.05
N ASN A 42 5.63 0.11 -20.49
CA ASN A 42 6.06 1.20 -19.61
C ASN A 42 4.87 1.94 -18.97
N ILE A 43 3.82 2.19 -19.78
CA ILE A 43 2.59 2.83 -19.29
C ILE A 43 1.87 1.87 -18.34
N PHE A 44 1.86 0.58 -18.64
CA PHE A 44 1.29 -0.43 -17.76
C PHE A 44 1.96 -0.40 -16.38
N TYR A 45 3.30 -0.45 -16.31
CA TYR A 45 4.00 -0.41 -15.02
C TYR A 45 3.75 0.88 -14.26
N LEU A 46 3.72 2.02 -14.96
CA LEU A 46 3.42 3.32 -14.36
C LEU A 46 2.02 3.34 -13.71
N LEU A 47 1.00 2.98 -14.48
CA LEU A 47 -0.38 2.95 -14.00
C LEU A 47 -0.56 1.92 -12.88
N TYR A 48 -0.04 0.72 -13.07
CA TYR A 48 -0.17 -0.36 -12.08
C TYR A 48 0.51 0.01 -10.77
N PHE A 49 1.70 0.61 -10.81
CA PHE A 49 2.40 1.09 -9.63
C PHE A 49 1.61 2.22 -8.93
N ALA A 50 1.15 3.21 -9.68
CA ALA A 50 0.36 4.32 -9.14
C ALA A 50 -0.93 3.83 -8.46
N PHE A 51 -1.69 2.95 -9.12
CA PHE A 51 -2.90 2.35 -8.54
C PHE A 51 -2.60 1.49 -7.32
N ASN A 52 -1.49 0.73 -7.32
CA ASN A 52 -1.08 -0.07 -6.19
C ASN A 52 -0.75 0.81 -4.98
N VAL A 53 0.03 1.88 -5.17
CA VAL A 53 0.35 2.83 -4.09
C VAL A 53 -0.91 3.47 -3.52
N PHE A 54 -1.80 3.93 -4.38
CA PHE A 54 -3.06 4.53 -3.96
C PHE A 54 -3.94 3.54 -3.17
N HIS A 55 -4.10 2.33 -3.70
CA HIS A 55 -4.91 1.28 -3.08
C HIS A 55 -4.39 0.89 -1.70
N VAL A 56 -3.08 0.59 -1.61
CA VAL A 56 -2.42 0.17 -0.36
C VAL A 56 -2.42 1.29 0.67
N THR A 57 -2.20 2.54 0.25
CA THR A 57 -2.28 3.70 1.14
C THR A 57 -3.69 3.85 1.71
N ARG A 58 -4.73 3.72 0.90
CA ARG A 58 -6.13 3.76 1.38
C ARG A 58 -6.46 2.64 2.34
N GLN A 59 -5.91 1.45 2.14
CA GLN A 59 -6.10 0.34 3.07
C GLN A 59 -5.41 0.60 4.41
N SER A 60 -4.19 1.14 4.42
CA SER A 60 -3.50 1.58 5.65
C SER A 60 -4.32 2.63 6.40
N VAL A 61 -4.90 3.61 5.69
CA VAL A 61 -5.82 4.59 6.27
C VAL A 61 -7.06 3.93 6.89
N GLY A 62 -7.62 2.91 6.25
CA GLY A 62 -8.73 2.13 6.80
C GLY A 62 -8.37 1.47 8.13
N ILE A 63 -7.15 0.95 8.25
CA ILE A 63 -6.63 0.35 9.49
C ILE A 63 -6.58 1.38 10.63
N TYR A 64 -6.07 2.59 10.37
CA TYR A 64 -6.03 3.65 11.41
C TYR A 64 -7.43 4.03 11.88
N SER A 65 -8.40 4.03 10.98
CA SER A 65 -9.80 4.32 11.32
C SER A 65 -10.42 3.28 12.25
N LEU A 66 -9.94 2.03 12.21
CA LEU A 66 -10.42 0.95 13.07
C LEU A 66 -9.75 0.93 14.44
N PHE A 67 -8.47 1.26 14.52
CA PHE A 67 -7.67 1.05 15.72
C PHE A 67 -7.38 2.32 16.52
N THR A 68 -7.31 3.49 15.87
CA THR A 68 -6.99 4.75 16.53
C THR A 68 -8.26 5.46 16.99
N LYS A 69 -8.47 5.50 18.31
CA LYS A 69 -9.65 6.15 18.92
C LYS A 69 -9.54 7.67 18.98
N ASN A 70 -8.32 8.20 19.11
CA ASN A 70 -8.08 9.63 19.15
C ASN A 70 -8.17 10.24 17.75
N GLU A 71 -9.18 11.05 17.49
CA GLU A 71 -9.43 11.63 16.16
C GLU A 71 -8.31 12.57 15.69
N VAL A 72 -7.61 13.26 16.60
CA VAL A 72 -6.48 14.13 16.24
C VAL A 72 -5.27 13.29 15.81
N GLU A 73 -4.97 12.23 16.55
CA GLU A 73 -3.92 11.28 16.21
C GLU A 73 -4.24 10.57 14.89
N LYS A 74 -5.48 10.12 14.70
CA LYS A 74 -5.93 9.47 13.47
C LYS A 74 -5.78 10.38 12.24
N LYS A 75 -6.18 11.64 12.35
CA LYS A 75 -5.99 12.62 11.27
C LYS A 75 -4.51 12.82 10.95
N PHE A 76 -3.67 12.90 11.97
CA PHE A 76 -2.22 13.00 11.80
C PHE A 76 -1.66 11.78 11.04
N GLN A 77 -2.01 10.55 11.46
CA GLN A 77 -1.60 9.32 10.80
C GLN A 77 -2.01 9.28 9.32
N ILE A 78 -3.27 9.56 9.04
CA ILE A 78 -3.83 9.57 7.68
C ILE A 78 -3.06 10.56 6.79
N LEU A 79 -2.89 11.79 7.27
CA LEU A 79 -2.24 12.85 6.51
C LEU A 79 -0.78 12.52 6.21
N VAL A 80 -0.03 12.12 7.25
CA VAL A 80 1.40 11.82 7.11
C VAL A 80 1.63 10.63 6.18
N VAL A 81 0.91 9.51 6.38
CA VAL A 81 1.10 8.32 5.56
C VAL A 81 0.67 8.58 4.11
N TYR A 82 -0.42 9.32 3.90
CA TYR A 82 -0.86 9.66 2.55
C TYR A 82 0.17 10.49 1.79
N TYR A 83 0.63 11.61 2.37
CA TYR A 83 1.60 12.48 1.70
C TYR A 83 2.97 11.81 1.53
N CYS A 84 3.44 11.08 2.53
CA CYS A 84 4.71 10.36 2.44
C CYS A 84 4.68 9.30 1.33
N ASN A 85 3.61 8.49 1.26
CA ASN A 85 3.52 7.47 0.22
C ASN A 85 3.36 8.07 -1.18
N MET A 86 2.67 9.20 -1.34
CA MET A 86 2.61 9.90 -2.63
C MET A 86 3.99 10.47 -3.03
N ALA A 87 4.74 11.03 -2.08
CA ALA A 87 6.10 11.50 -2.33
C ALA A 87 7.05 10.36 -2.72
N VAL A 88 6.99 9.23 -2.01
CA VAL A 88 7.74 8.01 -2.38
C VAL A 88 7.37 7.53 -3.77
N ALA A 89 6.07 7.45 -4.09
CA ALA A 89 5.60 7.03 -5.41
C ALA A 89 6.16 7.91 -6.51
N THR A 90 6.13 9.23 -6.33
CA THR A 90 6.66 10.19 -7.31
C THR A 90 8.18 9.99 -7.51
N ALA A 91 8.93 9.86 -6.41
CA ALA A 91 10.37 9.64 -6.47
C ALA A 91 10.73 8.29 -7.13
N VAL A 92 10.00 7.21 -6.82
CA VAL A 92 10.22 5.88 -7.41
C VAL A 92 9.87 5.87 -8.91
N VAL A 93 8.81 6.57 -9.32
CA VAL A 93 8.49 6.75 -10.75
C VAL A 93 9.61 7.50 -11.46
N ALA A 94 10.11 8.60 -10.87
CA ALA A 94 11.23 9.37 -11.44
C ALA A 94 12.51 8.52 -11.58
N TYR A 95 12.76 7.63 -10.61
CA TYR A 95 13.89 6.71 -10.62
C TYR A 95 13.75 5.58 -11.63
N LEU A 96 12.71 4.74 -11.47
CA LEU A 96 12.59 3.45 -12.18
C LEU A 96 11.98 3.56 -13.58
N MET A 97 11.17 4.59 -13.83
CA MET A 97 10.38 4.67 -15.06
C MET A 97 10.83 5.81 -15.97
N LEU A 98 11.27 6.94 -15.39
CA LEU A 98 11.72 8.10 -16.17
C LEU A 98 13.24 8.22 -16.27
N GLY A 99 14.00 7.49 -15.45
CA GLY A 99 15.46 7.58 -15.41
C GLY A 99 15.98 8.96 -15.00
N ALA A 100 15.13 9.78 -14.37
CA ALA A 100 15.48 11.14 -13.94
C ALA A 100 16.33 11.17 -12.65
N ILE A 101 16.39 10.07 -11.94
CA ILE A 101 17.15 9.88 -10.70
C ILE A 101 18.07 8.68 -10.89
N ASP A 102 19.35 8.82 -10.56
CA ASP A 102 20.30 7.71 -10.59
C ASP A 102 20.16 6.80 -9.36
N LYS A 103 20.77 5.61 -9.44
CA LYS A 103 20.71 4.59 -8.38
C LYS A 103 21.25 5.06 -7.04
N ASN A 104 22.36 5.79 -7.03
CA ASN A 104 22.98 6.26 -5.79
C ASN A 104 22.09 7.32 -5.12
N MET A 105 21.52 8.21 -5.92
CA MET A 105 20.57 9.21 -5.44
C MET A 105 19.31 8.55 -4.91
N ALA A 106 18.74 7.56 -5.60
CA ALA A 106 17.59 6.80 -5.13
C ALA A 106 17.87 6.09 -3.80
N PHE A 107 19.03 5.43 -3.67
CA PHE A 107 19.47 4.81 -2.43
C PHE A 107 19.54 5.81 -1.27
N ASN A 108 20.17 6.96 -1.50
CA ASN A 108 20.27 8.02 -0.49
C ASN A 108 18.89 8.57 -0.10
N MET A 109 17.99 8.77 -1.08
CA MET A 109 16.61 9.20 -0.82
C MET A 109 15.87 8.16 0.04
N GLY A 110 16.05 6.87 -0.25
CA GLY A 110 15.49 5.78 0.54
C GLY A 110 16.00 5.78 1.99
N ALA A 111 17.31 5.96 2.19
CA ALA A 111 17.90 6.05 3.52
C ALA A 111 17.39 7.26 4.31
N VAL A 112 17.34 8.44 3.69
CA VAL A 112 16.76 9.65 4.29
C VAL A 112 15.29 9.45 4.60
N TYR A 113 14.54 8.82 3.71
CA TYR A 113 13.12 8.54 3.94
C TYR A 113 12.91 7.62 5.16
N LEU A 114 13.70 6.55 5.30
CA LEU A 114 13.62 5.66 6.47
C LEU A 114 13.94 6.39 7.78
N LEU A 115 14.92 7.29 7.74
CA LEU A 115 15.23 8.15 8.90
C LEU A 115 14.05 9.06 9.24
N LEU A 116 13.45 9.73 8.25
CA LEU A 116 12.27 10.57 8.45
C LEU A 116 11.07 9.78 8.98
N ALA A 117 10.80 8.58 8.45
CA ALA A 117 9.75 7.70 8.95
C ALA A 117 9.97 7.33 10.43
N SER A 118 11.21 7.07 10.82
CA SER A 118 11.58 6.80 12.20
C SER A 118 11.37 8.02 13.11
N ILE A 119 11.77 9.21 12.67
CA ILE A 119 11.58 10.48 13.40
C ILE A 119 10.07 10.75 13.60
N ILE A 120 9.27 10.61 12.56
CA ILE A 120 7.80 10.79 12.61
C ILE A 120 7.18 9.83 13.63
N THR A 121 7.61 8.57 13.61
CA THR A 121 7.13 7.54 14.54
C THR A 121 7.47 7.88 16.00
N VAL A 122 8.71 8.29 16.26
CA VAL A 122 9.14 8.71 17.60
C VAL A 122 8.38 9.96 18.04
N TYR A 123 8.20 10.94 17.16
CA TYR A 123 7.41 12.14 17.45
C TYR A 123 5.97 11.78 17.81
N GLN A 124 5.32 10.91 17.03
CA GLN A 124 3.96 10.45 17.32
C GLN A 124 3.88 9.76 18.66
N TYR A 125 4.82 8.84 18.96
CA TYR A 125 4.86 8.16 20.24
C TYR A 125 5.02 9.13 21.41
N LYS A 126 5.95 10.08 21.33
CA LYS A 126 6.15 11.10 22.38
C LYS A 126 4.93 11.98 22.59
N LYS A 127 4.19 12.30 21.52
CA LYS A 127 3.02 13.20 21.59
C LYS A 127 1.77 12.53 22.12
N TYR A 128 1.53 11.27 21.74
CA TYR A 128 0.27 10.58 22.02
C TYR A 128 0.42 9.42 23.01
N HIS A 129 1.65 9.06 23.38
CA HIS A 129 1.99 7.98 24.30
C HIS A 129 1.37 6.63 23.97
N ASN A 130 1.16 6.36 22.67
CA ASN A 130 0.60 5.12 22.16
C ASN A 130 1.59 4.45 21.20
N LEU A 131 2.33 3.46 21.72
CA LEU A 131 3.35 2.74 20.94
C LEU A 131 2.71 1.93 19.80
N GLU A 132 1.56 1.33 20.03
CA GLU A 132 0.87 0.52 19.02
C GLU A 132 0.46 1.35 17.81
N ASN A 133 -0.13 2.51 18.04
CA ASN A 133 -0.51 3.43 16.95
C ASN A 133 0.74 3.96 16.23
N ALA A 134 1.82 4.28 16.96
CA ALA A 134 3.06 4.73 16.37
C ALA A 134 3.70 3.65 15.47
N LEU A 135 3.75 2.39 15.92
CA LEU A 135 4.23 1.27 15.11
C LEU A 135 3.34 0.99 13.91
N THR A 136 2.02 1.11 14.06
CA THR A 136 1.09 0.97 12.94
C THR A 136 1.32 2.06 11.89
N THR A 137 1.61 3.30 12.30
CA THR A 137 2.01 4.39 11.38
C THR A 137 3.31 4.06 10.67
N LEU A 138 4.32 3.56 11.40
CA LEU A 138 5.59 3.16 10.82
C LEU A 138 5.39 2.13 9.70
N THR A 139 4.58 1.09 9.93
CA THR A 139 4.31 0.08 8.89
C THR A 139 3.69 0.68 7.64
N GLY A 140 2.80 1.66 7.78
CA GLY A 140 2.20 2.37 6.66
C GLY A 140 3.18 3.29 5.91
N LEU A 141 4.14 3.89 6.62
CA LEU A 141 5.19 4.71 6.02
C LEU A 141 6.20 3.87 5.24
N VAL A 142 6.72 2.79 5.82
CA VAL A 142 7.81 2.02 5.22
C VAL A 142 7.36 1.05 4.11
N ILE A 143 6.07 0.94 3.86
CA ILE A 143 5.50 -0.08 2.96
C ILE A 143 6.06 -0.01 1.53
N PHE A 144 6.39 1.19 1.05
CA PHE A 144 6.98 1.41 -0.27
C PHE A 144 8.48 1.77 -0.22
N ALA A 145 9.07 1.88 0.97
CA ALA A 145 10.50 2.19 1.12
C ALA A 145 11.43 1.20 0.37
N PRO A 146 11.14 -0.13 0.32
CA PRO A 146 11.98 -1.06 -0.44
C PRO A 146 12.09 -0.73 -1.93
N SER A 147 11.15 0.06 -2.49
CA SER A 147 11.17 0.44 -3.90
C SER A 147 12.35 1.33 -4.29
N PHE A 148 13.00 2.00 -3.33
CA PHE A 148 14.21 2.77 -3.56
C PHE A 148 15.48 1.90 -3.73
N PHE A 149 15.42 0.64 -3.31
CA PHE A 149 16.55 -0.28 -3.24
C PHE A 149 16.53 -1.36 -4.33
N VAL A 150 15.63 -1.25 -5.29
CA VAL A 150 15.47 -2.19 -6.41
C VAL A 150 15.71 -1.50 -7.74
N ASP A 151 16.12 -2.28 -8.75
CA ASP A 151 16.53 -1.74 -10.06
C ASP A 151 15.44 -1.91 -11.14
N LYS A 152 14.33 -2.58 -10.83
CA LYS A 152 13.28 -2.88 -11.81
C LYS A 152 11.89 -2.51 -11.28
N PRO A 153 11.01 -1.92 -12.12
CA PRO A 153 9.64 -1.57 -11.72
C PRO A 153 8.85 -2.77 -11.16
N LEU A 154 9.02 -3.95 -11.74
CA LEU A 154 8.37 -5.16 -11.27
C LEU A 154 8.77 -5.50 -9.83
N HIS A 155 10.04 -5.35 -9.47
CA HIS A 155 10.51 -5.63 -8.10
C HIS A 155 9.94 -4.62 -7.09
N ALA A 156 9.80 -3.34 -7.48
CA ALA A 156 9.16 -2.32 -6.65
C ALA A 156 7.69 -2.67 -6.36
N ILE A 157 6.97 -3.12 -7.38
CA ILE A 157 5.57 -3.57 -7.25
C ILE A 157 5.49 -4.78 -6.32
N LEU A 158 6.32 -5.80 -6.54
CA LEU A 158 6.33 -7.01 -5.71
C LEU A 158 6.69 -6.70 -4.25
N ALA A 159 7.65 -5.81 -4.01
CA ALA A 159 8.03 -5.39 -2.66
C ALA A 159 6.86 -4.71 -1.95
N GLY A 160 6.18 -3.76 -2.60
CA GLY A 160 5.01 -3.08 -2.04
C GLY A 160 3.85 -4.04 -1.73
N VAL A 161 3.57 -4.97 -2.64
CA VAL A 161 2.54 -6.01 -2.46
C VAL A 161 2.89 -6.93 -1.29
N THR A 162 4.14 -7.40 -1.19
CA THR A 162 4.59 -8.29 -0.12
C THR A 162 4.50 -7.61 1.25
N MET A 163 4.97 -6.37 1.36
CA MET A 163 4.88 -5.58 2.59
C MET A 163 3.42 -5.37 3.01
N HIS A 164 2.55 -5.08 2.05
CA HIS A 164 1.12 -4.92 2.30
C HIS A 164 0.47 -6.21 2.82
N TYR A 165 0.73 -7.36 2.21
CA TYR A 165 0.21 -8.65 2.71
C TYR A 165 0.74 -8.99 4.09
N SER A 166 2.01 -8.70 4.39
CA SER A 166 2.58 -8.87 5.72
C SER A 166 1.86 -8.03 6.77
N GLN A 167 1.55 -6.76 6.46
CA GLN A 167 0.76 -5.88 7.32
C GLN A 167 -0.64 -6.49 7.58
N TYR A 168 -1.31 -6.98 6.55
CA TYR A 168 -2.63 -7.62 6.67
C TYR A 168 -2.60 -8.88 7.55
N LEU A 169 -1.59 -9.74 7.38
CA LEU A 169 -1.42 -10.94 8.19
C LEU A 169 -1.27 -10.59 9.68
N CYS A 170 -0.43 -9.61 10.01
CA CYS A 170 -0.25 -9.16 11.39
C CYS A 170 -1.56 -8.67 12.01
N ILE A 171 -2.35 -7.88 11.26
CA ILE A 171 -3.62 -7.34 11.74
C ILE A 171 -4.66 -8.45 11.92
N THR A 172 -4.77 -9.35 10.94
CA THR A 172 -5.70 -10.48 10.99
C THR A 172 -5.39 -11.40 12.17
N LEU A 173 -4.11 -11.70 12.40
CA LEU A 173 -3.66 -12.48 13.54
C LEU A 173 -4.01 -11.80 14.87
N LYS A 174 -3.77 -10.49 14.99
CA LYS A 174 -4.13 -9.72 16.17
C LYS A 174 -5.63 -9.77 16.45
N LEU A 175 -6.47 -9.56 15.44
CA LEU A 175 -7.92 -9.62 15.58
C LEU A 175 -8.41 -11.02 15.94
N TYR A 176 -7.75 -12.07 15.44
CA TYR A 176 -8.06 -13.44 15.78
C TYR A 176 -7.72 -13.74 17.24
N LEU A 177 -6.54 -13.32 17.71
CA LEU A 177 -6.10 -13.52 19.09
C LEU A 177 -6.94 -12.72 20.11
N ALA A 178 -7.43 -11.54 19.71
CA ALA A 178 -8.30 -10.72 20.57
C ALA A 178 -9.72 -11.28 20.76
N LYS A 179 -10.13 -12.27 19.96
CA LYS A 179 -11.45 -12.95 20.07
C LYS A 179 -11.43 -14.21 20.92
N LYS A 180 -10.24 -14.66 21.33
CA LYS A 180 -10.05 -15.75 22.30
C LYS A 180 -9.93 -15.21 23.71
#